data_f7ba4c0ee1ddd66bc53b0f9953e9f233
#
_entry.id   f7ba4c0ee1ddd66bc53b0f9953e9f233
#
_cell.length_a   1.000
_cell.length_b   1.000
_cell.length_c   1.000
_cell.angle_alpha   90.00
_cell.angle_beta   90.00
_cell.angle_gamma   90.00
#
_symmetry.space_group_name_H-M   'P 1'
#
loop_
_entity.id
_entity.type
_entity.pdbx_description
1 polymer ?
#
loop_
_entity_poly.entity_id
_entity_poly.type
_entity_poly.pdbx_seq_one_letter_code
_entity_poly.pdbx_strand_id
1 'polypeptide(L)'
;MTHAILIKSFPKDFGWLSYCLKSIHKFAKGFSEVVVIIPEGSDLPLTAERLIKISEPGNSATSVTNHGTGYTYQQIVKMNADKYTACDYVVHLDSDCILTRPVTPDDLMVDGKPLWLMTPFKDILSTDKNLGAHVESMRHFSGIDPEFEYMRRHSQMIPRWAYQCFRNYVFERHNLSFESWALAQKFRGVTEFNFLGQFLHREFPNFIHFHDTTYGIPDSYVMQSWSWDGITPEIRDKMEKILA
;
A
#
# COMPACT_ATOMS: atom_id res chain seq x y z
N MET A 1 -16.22 5.19 14.08
CA MET A 1 -14.95 5.36 13.36
C MET A 1 -15.22 5.17 11.88
N THR A 2 -14.60 5.96 11.03
CA THR A 2 -14.78 5.97 9.56
C THR A 2 -13.55 5.35 8.88
N HIS A 3 -13.77 4.62 7.77
CA HIS A 3 -12.74 3.84 7.10
C HIS A 3 -12.79 4.12 5.59
N ALA A 4 -11.67 4.56 5.00
CA ALA A 4 -11.54 4.71 3.56
C ALA A 4 -10.74 3.56 2.96
N ILE A 5 -11.10 3.10 1.77
CA ILE A 5 -10.22 2.31 0.91
C ILE A 5 -9.52 3.28 -0.04
N LEU A 6 -8.19 3.25 -0.08
CA LEU A 6 -7.38 4.11 -0.94
C LEU A 6 -6.59 3.27 -1.94
N ILE A 7 -6.74 3.61 -3.21
CA ILE A 7 -6.10 2.92 -4.33
C ILE A 7 -5.30 3.94 -5.13
N LYS A 8 -3.99 3.72 -5.26
CA LYS A 8 -3.17 4.45 -6.23
C LYS A 8 -3.00 3.61 -7.48
N SER A 9 -3.31 4.18 -8.63
CA SER A 9 -3.21 3.47 -9.92
C SER A 9 -2.59 4.33 -11.01
N PHE A 10 -2.25 3.70 -12.13
CA PHE A 10 -1.66 4.29 -13.32
C PHE A 10 -2.42 3.83 -14.57
N PRO A 11 -2.35 4.55 -15.70
CA PRO A 11 -3.07 4.18 -16.92
C PRO A 11 -2.86 2.74 -17.39
N LYS A 12 -1.63 2.24 -17.29
CA LYS A 12 -1.31 0.85 -17.67
C LYS A 12 -2.01 -0.21 -16.80
N ASP A 13 -2.41 0.16 -15.57
CA ASP A 13 -3.03 -0.73 -14.61
C ASP A 13 -4.56 -0.55 -14.53
N PHE A 14 -5.18 0.26 -15.41
CA PHE A 14 -6.63 0.51 -15.38
C PHE A 14 -7.46 -0.75 -15.67
N GLY A 15 -6.92 -1.70 -16.45
CA GLY A 15 -7.53 -3.02 -16.59
C GLY A 15 -7.64 -3.77 -15.26
N TRP A 16 -6.57 -3.77 -14.47
CA TRP A 16 -6.54 -4.34 -13.13
C TRP A 16 -7.47 -3.58 -12.18
N LEU A 17 -7.40 -2.25 -12.19
CA LEU A 17 -8.25 -1.39 -11.37
C LEU A 17 -9.74 -1.66 -11.60
N SER A 18 -10.14 -1.99 -12.84
CA SER A 18 -11.53 -2.36 -13.14
C SER A 18 -11.99 -3.58 -12.33
N TYR A 19 -11.17 -4.62 -12.26
CA TYR A 19 -11.47 -5.80 -11.46
C TYR A 19 -11.40 -5.52 -9.95
N CYS A 20 -10.43 -4.74 -9.52
CA CYS A 20 -10.31 -4.28 -8.15
C CYS A 20 -11.60 -3.56 -7.69
N LEU A 21 -12.06 -2.55 -8.43
CA LEU A 21 -13.27 -1.79 -8.10
C LEU A 21 -14.54 -2.65 -8.12
N LYS A 22 -14.67 -3.58 -9.08
CA LYS A 22 -15.78 -4.55 -9.08
C LYS A 22 -15.77 -5.42 -7.82
N SER A 23 -14.62 -5.87 -7.38
CA SER A 23 -14.48 -6.68 -6.16
C SER A 23 -14.81 -5.88 -4.90
N ILE A 24 -14.40 -4.62 -4.84
CA ILE A 24 -14.77 -3.72 -3.74
C ILE A 24 -16.28 -3.53 -3.70
N HIS A 25 -16.92 -3.23 -4.83
CA HIS A 25 -18.36 -3.07 -4.90
C HIS A 25 -19.11 -4.33 -4.43
N LYS A 26 -18.62 -5.52 -4.80
CA LYS A 26 -19.22 -6.80 -4.41
C LYS A 26 -19.00 -7.15 -2.95
N PHE A 27 -17.79 -6.96 -2.44
CA PHE A 27 -17.34 -7.58 -1.20
C PHE A 27 -17.02 -6.60 -0.06
N ALA A 28 -16.64 -5.35 -0.33
CA ALA A 28 -16.35 -4.40 0.74
C ALA A 28 -17.65 -3.89 1.39
N LYS A 29 -17.77 -4.04 2.70
CA LYS A 29 -18.95 -3.61 3.47
C LYS A 29 -18.51 -2.75 4.66
N GLY A 30 -19.27 -1.69 4.96
CA GLY A 30 -19.01 -0.84 6.12
C GLY A 30 -17.83 0.15 5.95
N PHE A 31 -17.27 0.26 4.76
CA PHE A 31 -16.32 1.32 4.43
C PHE A 31 -17.07 2.61 4.08
N SER A 32 -16.52 3.75 4.48
CA SER A 32 -17.16 5.07 4.36
C SER A 32 -16.95 5.69 2.97
N GLU A 33 -15.83 5.41 2.32
CA GLU A 33 -15.53 5.88 0.96
C GLU A 33 -14.47 5.02 0.27
N VAL A 34 -14.45 5.07 -1.06
CA VAL A 34 -13.40 4.49 -1.90
C VAL A 34 -12.72 5.63 -2.69
N VAL A 35 -11.46 5.85 -2.41
CA VAL A 35 -10.65 6.92 -3.02
C VAL A 35 -9.70 6.32 -4.04
N VAL A 36 -9.83 6.72 -5.30
CA VAL A 36 -8.90 6.34 -6.37
C VAL A 36 -8.03 7.53 -6.74
N ILE A 37 -6.72 7.33 -6.72
CA ILE A 37 -5.73 8.36 -7.04
C ILE A 37 -5.00 7.98 -8.32
N ILE A 38 -5.01 8.87 -9.31
CA ILE A 38 -4.33 8.67 -10.60
C ILE A 38 -3.50 9.91 -10.96
N PRO A 39 -2.52 9.78 -11.87
CA PRO A 39 -1.79 10.93 -12.38
C PRO A 39 -2.71 11.93 -13.08
N GLU A 40 -2.42 13.22 -12.92
CA GLU A 40 -3.03 14.29 -13.69
C GLU A 40 -2.82 14.06 -15.19
N GLY A 41 -3.83 14.43 -16.02
CA GLY A 41 -3.80 14.18 -17.45
C GLY A 41 -4.16 12.73 -17.85
N SER A 42 -4.42 11.84 -16.89
CA SER A 42 -4.96 10.51 -17.17
C SER A 42 -6.48 10.55 -17.24
N ASP A 43 -7.06 9.80 -18.19
CA ASP A 43 -8.50 9.60 -18.29
C ASP A 43 -8.82 8.19 -17.80
N LEU A 44 -9.55 8.11 -16.67
CA LEU A 44 -10.03 6.85 -16.12
C LEU A 44 -11.32 6.46 -16.84
N PRO A 45 -11.35 5.37 -17.61
CA PRO A 45 -12.55 4.91 -18.31
C PRO A 45 -13.50 4.12 -17.38
N LEU A 46 -13.52 4.45 -16.10
CA LEU A 46 -14.24 3.74 -15.04
C LEU A 46 -14.89 4.74 -14.11
N THR A 47 -16.01 4.35 -13.49
CA THR A 47 -16.62 5.12 -12.42
C THR A 47 -15.95 4.79 -11.09
N ALA A 48 -15.47 5.80 -10.38
CA ALA A 48 -14.99 5.70 -9.02
C ALA A 48 -15.83 6.62 -8.12
N GLU A 49 -16.08 6.22 -6.87
CA GLU A 49 -16.85 7.04 -5.92
C GLU A 49 -16.18 8.40 -5.72
N ARG A 50 -14.87 8.37 -5.53
CA ARG A 50 -14.06 9.58 -5.40
C ARG A 50 -12.76 9.43 -6.19
N LEU A 51 -12.63 10.22 -7.24
CA LEU A 51 -11.45 10.27 -8.09
C LEU A 51 -10.62 11.51 -7.77
N ILE A 52 -9.33 11.31 -7.50
CA ILE A 52 -8.37 12.38 -7.28
C ILE A 52 -7.28 12.29 -8.34
N LYS A 53 -7.09 13.37 -9.09
CA LYS A 53 -5.98 13.50 -10.04
C LYS A 53 -4.86 14.31 -9.37
N ILE A 54 -3.64 13.80 -9.39
CA ILE A 54 -2.48 14.44 -8.78
C ILE A 54 -1.41 14.72 -9.83
N SER A 55 -0.77 15.88 -9.70
CA SER A 55 0.42 16.19 -10.50
C SER A 55 1.60 15.36 -10.00
N GLU A 56 2.19 14.59 -10.90
CA GLU A 56 3.42 13.82 -10.63
C GLU A 56 4.54 14.42 -11.48
N PRO A 57 5.56 15.06 -10.89
CA PRO A 57 6.66 15.63 -11.65
C PRO A 57 7.36 14.59 -12.52
N GLY A 58 7.49 14.86 -13.81
CA GLY A 58 8.12 13.96 -14.78
C GLY A 58 7.23 12.86 -15.36
N ASN A 59 5.98 12.72 -14.93
CA ASN A 59 5.00 11.84 -15.55
C ASN A 59 4.02 12.67 -16.42
N SER A 60 4.44 13.09 -17.60
CA SER A 60 3.47 13.23 -18.68
C SER A 60 2.93 11.82 -18.97
N ALA A 61 1.64 11.69 -19.32
CA ALA A 61 0.98 10.42 -19.64
C ALA A 61 1.72 9.56 -20.72
N THR A 62 2.80 10.07 -21.26
CA THR A 62 3.63 9.51 -22.34
C THR A 62 5.02 9.05 -21.87
N SER A 63 5.49 9.36 -20.63
CA SER A 63 6.85 8.97 -20.23
C SER A 63 6.87 7.62 -19.52
N VAL A 64 6.86 6.58 -20.31
CA VAL A 64 7.08 5.17 -19.89
C VAL A 64 8.54 4.91 -19.46
N THR A 65 9.42 5.91 -19.51
CA THR A 65 10.87 5.70 -19.55
C THR A 65 11.61 5.83 -18.23
N ASN A 66 10.96 6.27 -17.15
CA ASN A 66 11.60 6.30 -15.82
C ASN A 66 10.90 5.34 -14.85
N HIS A 67 11.21 4.05 -14.95
CA HIS A 67 10.75 3.01 -14.03
C HIS A 67 10.98 3.36 -12.54
N GLY A 68 11.91 4.27 -12.23
CA GLY A 68 12.22 4.70 -10.88
C GLY A 68 11.25 5.73 -10.30
N THR A 69 10.85 6.73 -11.08
CA THR A 69 10.03 7.84 -10.57
C THR A 69 8.61 7.42 -10.26
N GLY A 70 7.93 6.70 -11.15
CA GLY A 70 6.56 6.23 -10.92
C GLY A 70 6.41 5.35 -9.67
N TYR A 71 7.38 4.45 -9.43
CA TYR A 71 7.42 3.63 -8.22
C TYR A 71 7.56 4.51 -6.97
N THR A 72 8.50 5.44 -6.94
CA THR A 72 8.74 6.33 -5.79
C THR A 72 7.53 7.24 -5.53
N TYR A 73 6.89 7.77 -6.59
CA TYR A 73 5.67 8.57 -6.45
C TYR A 73 4.50 7.79 -5.89
N GLN A 74 4.34 6.51 -6.24
CA GLN A 74 3.34 5.65 -5.61
C GLN A 74 3.55 5.60 -4.08
N GLN A 75 4.79 5.43 -3.64
CA GLN A 75 5.13 5.42 -2.23
C GLN A 75 4.82 6.77 -1.55
N ILE A 76 5.19 7.88 -2.20
CA ILE A 76 4.92 9.23 -1.70
C ILE A 76 3.42 9.47 -1.55
N VAL A 77 2.62 9.07 -2.54
CA VAL A 77 1.16 9.21 -2.50
C VAL A 77 0.57 8.41 -1.34
N LYS A 78 0.98 7.15 -1.18
CA LYS A 78 0.52 6.31 -0.08
C LYS A 78 0.87 6.92 1.28
N MET A 79 2.06 7.50 1.44
CA MET A 79 2.50 8.14 2.70
C MET A 79 1.90 9.54 2.93
N ASN A 80 1.11 10.03 2.01
CA ASN A 80 0.30 11.24 2.14
C ASN A 80 -1.21 10.94 2.15
N ALA A 81 -1.61 9.72 2.44
CA ALA A 81 -3.01 9.28 2.36
C ALA A 81 -3.96 10.11 3.21
N ASP A 82 -3.51 10.62 4.35
CA ASP A 82 -4.26 11.51 5.23
C ASP A 82 -4.66 12.86 4.59
N LYS A 83 -4.03 13.24 3.48
CA LYS A 83 -4.38 14.43 2.70
C LYS A 83 -5.53 14.18 1.72
N TYR A 84 -5.84 12.92 1.45
CA TYR A 84 -6.83 12.52 0.44
C TYR A 84 -8.15 12.07 1.03
N THR A 85 -8.20 11.81 2.34
CA THR A 85 -9.43 11.43 3.06
C THR A 85 -9.45 12.02 4.46
N ALA A 86 -10.66 12.26 4.97
CA ALA A 86 -10.89 12.67 6.36
C ALA A 86 -11.24 11.48 7.27
N CYS A 87 -11.34 10.25 6.73
CA CYS A 87 -11.64 9.06 7.50
C CYS A 87 -10.59 8.80 8.59
N ASP A 88 -11.02 8.17 9.68
CA ASP A 88 -10.15 7.87 10.83
C ASP A 88 -9.06 6.85 10.47
N TYR A 89 -9.39 5.93 9.56
CA TYR A 89 -8.49 4.88 9.08
C TYR A 89 -8.46 4.84 7.55
N VAL A 90 -7.30 4.52 7.01
CA VAL A 90 -7.10 4.30 5.57
C VAL A 90 -6.64 2.87 5.34
N VAL A 91 -7.36 2.15 4.49
CA VAL A 91 -7.00 0.81 4.01
C VAL A 91 -6.39 0.95 2.62
N HIS A 92 -5.12 0.61 2.50
CA HIS A 92 -4.45 0.58 1.20
C HIS A 92 -4.76 -0.71 0.46
N LEU A 93 -5.22 -0.58 -0.76
CA LEU A 93 -5.40 -1.69 -1.68
C LEU A 93 -4.73 -1.34 -3.01
N ASP A 94 -3.85 -2.20 -3.51
CA ASP A 94 -3.24 -1.98 -4.81
C ASP A 94 -4.22 -2.30 -5.95
N SER A 95 -4.07 -1.65 -7.10
CA SER A 95 -4.97 -1.83 -8.24
C SER A 95 -4.99 -3.26 -8.82
N ASP A 96 -3.94 -4.04 -8.57
CA ASP A 96 -3.82 -5.45 -8.94
C ASP A 96 -4.27 -6.42 -7.85
N CYS A 97 -4.97 -5.91 -6.84
CA CYS A 97 -5.58 -6.66 -5.76
C CYS A 97 -7.10 -6.81 -5.96
N ILE A 98 -7.63 -7.99 -5.66
CA ILE A 98 -9.05 -8.31 -5.76
C ILE A 98 -9.52 -8.91 -4.44
N LEU A 99 -10.59 -8.36 -3.87
CA LEU A 99 -11.27 -8.99 -2.74
C LEU A 99 -11.92 -10.28 -3.20
N THR A 100 -11.76 -11.35 -2.42
CA THR A 100 -12.22 -12.70 -2.78
C THR A 100 -13.45 -13.16 -2.00
N ARG A 101 -13.80 -12.45 -0.94
CA ARG A 101 -14.95 -12.71 -0.06
C ARG A 101 -15.38 -11.41 0.63
N PRO A 102 -16.58 -11.38 1.25
CA PRO A 102 -16.99 -10.22 2.04
C PRO A 102 -15.94 -9.84 3.08
N VAL A 103 -15.68 -8.54 3.21
CA VAL A 103 -14.75 -7.95 4.16
C VAL A 103 -15.33 -6.65 4.72
N THR A 104 -15.17 -6.48 6.02
CA THR A 104 -15.55 -5.30 6.78
C THR A 104 -14.32 -4.69 7.46
N PRO A 105 -14.38 -3.45 7.95
CA PRO A 105 -13.29 -2.91 8.77
C PRO A 105 -12.91 -3.78 9.97
N ASP A 106 -13.88 -4.48 10.58
CA ASP A 106 -13.63 -5.33 11.74
C ASP A 106 -12.76 -6.56 11.40
N ASP A 107 -12.84 -7.07 10.15
CA ASP A 107 -11.97 -8.15 9.66
C ASP A 107 -10.49 -7.73 9.57
N LEU A 108 -10.23 -6.42 9.61
CA LEU A 108 -8.89 -5.82 9.54
C LEU A 108 -8.37 -5.41 10.92
N MET A 109 -9.07 -5.79 11.99
CA MET A 109 -8.75 -5.39 13.36
C MET A 109 -8.70 -6.60 14.29
N VAL A 110 -7.87 -6.48 15.31
CA VAL A 110 -7.82 -7.40 16.45
C VAL A 110 -7.87 -6.55 17.73
N ASP A 111 -8.82 -6.83 18.60
CA ASP A 111 -9.04 -6.09 19.86
C ASP A 111 -9.14 -4.56 19.65
N GLY A 112 -9.81 -4.15 18.56
CA GLY A 112 -10.01 -2.75 18.21
C GLY A 112 -8.77 -2.04 17.66
N LYS A 113 -7.70 -2.77 17.34
CA LYS A 113 -6.46 -2.25 16.76
C LYS A 113 -6.28 -2.78 15.33
N PRO A 114 -5.79 -1.97 14.38
CA PRO A 114 -5.46 -2.46 13.05
C PRO A 114 -4.51 -3.65 13.11
N LEU A 115 -4.83 -4.71 12.38
CA LEU A 115 -3.96 -5.86 12.21
C LEU A 115 -2.88 -5.56 11.19
N TRP A 116 -1.62 -5.73 11.57
CA TRP A 116 -0.48 -5.59 10.66
C TRP A 116 0.42 -6.83 10.73
N LEU A 117 0.58 -7.51 9.61
CA LEU A 117 1.46 -8.67 9.55
C LEU A 117 2.91 -8.23 9.48
N MET A 118 3.75 -8.91 10.24
CA MET A 118 5.20 -8.78 10.18
C MET A 118 5.86 -10.16 10.03
N THR A 119 6.88 -10.25 9.19
CA THR A 119 7.60 -11.50 8.96
C THR A 119 9.07 -11.29 9.29
N PRO A 120 9.70 -12.11 10.16
CA PRO A 120 11.11 -11.97 10.43
C PRO A 120 11.95 -12.08 9.15
N PHE A 121 12.83 -11.12 8.90
CA PHE A 121 13.71 -11.15 7.72
C PHE A 121 14.55 -12.43 7.65
N LYS A 122 14.99 -12.96 8.78
CA LYS A 122 15.77 -14.22 8.85
C LYS A 122 15.06 -15.40 8.17
N ASP A 123 13.72 -15.41 8.15
CA ASP A 123 12.93 -16.52 7.62
C ASP A 123 12.66 -16.40 6.10
N ILE A 124 12.85 -15.20 5.54
CA ILE A 124 12.49 -14.90 4.14
C ILE A 124 13.65 -14.44 3.26
N LEU A 125 14.76 -14.00 3.83
CA LEU A 125 15.92 -13.49 3.05
C LEU A 125 16.50 -14.51 2.07
N SER A 126 16.38 -15.80 2.37
CA SER A 126 16.86 -16.87 1.48
C SER A 126 15.93 -17.13 0.30
N THR A 127 14.67 -16.71 0.38
CA THR A 127 13.61 -17.02 -0.60
C THR A 127 13.40 -15.93 -1.64
N ASP A 128 13.81 -14.68 -1.33
CA ASP A 128 13.63 -13.53 -2.22
C ASP A 128 14.88 -12.64 -2.21
N LYS A 129 15.59 -12.64 -3.33
CA LYS A 129 16.84 -11.86 -3.50
C LYS A 129 16.64 -10.33 -3.42
N ASN A 130 15.41 -9.84 -3.62
CA ASN A 130 15.12 -8.41 -3.55
C ASN A 130 15.03 -7.89 -2.11
N LEU A 131 14.80 -8.76 -1.12
CA LEU A 131 14.64 -8.38 0.28
C LEU A 131 15.92 -7.80 0.91
N GLY A 132 17.09 -8.19 0.41
CA GLY A 132 18.36 -7.57 0.85
C GLY A 132 18.40 -6.05 0.63
N ALA A 133 17.84 -5.58 -0.49
CA ALA A 133 17.72 -4.14 -0.75
C ALA A 133 16.74 -3.44 0.22
N HIS A 134 15.66 -4.13 0.63
CA HIS A 134 14.75 -3.60 1.64
C HIS A 134 15.42 -3.48 3.01
N VAL A 135 16.17 -4.49 3.44
CA VAL A 135 16.93 -4.45 4.69
C VAL A 135 17.93 -3.30 4.69
N GLU A 136 18.69 -3.13 3.60
CA GLU A 136 19.65 -2.03 3.47
C GLU A 136 18.95 -0.67 3.53
N SER A 137 17.83 -0.49 2.81
CA SER A 137 17.10 0.77 2.80
C SER A 137 16.47 1.10 4.15
N MET A 138 15.90 0.12 4.85
CA MET A 138 15.34 0.31 6.20
C MET A 138 16.42 0.65 7.21
N ARG A 139 17.59 0.01 7.14
CA ARG A 139 18.74 0.34 7.97
C ARG A 139 19.22 1.77 7.70
N HIS A 140 19.34 2.16 6.45
CA HIS A 140 19.70 3.54 6.07
C HIS A 140 18.67 4.55 6.56
N PHE A 141 17.39 4.23 6.45
CA PHE A 141 16.29 5.08 6.91
C PHE A 141 16.28 5.28 8.42
N SER A 142 16.34 4.19 9.18
CA SER A 142 16.15 4.22 10.64
C SER A 142 17.44 4.25 11.44
N GLY A 143 18.59 3.92 10.81
CA GLY A 143 19.88 3.71 11.49
C GLY A 143 19.92 2.43 12.33
N ILE A 144 18.94 1.54 12.19
CA ILE A 144 18.80 0.32 12.98
C ILE A 144 18.57 -0.85 12.04
N ASP A 145 19.16 -2.00 12.35
CA ASP A 145 18.91 -3.23 11.61
C ASP A 145 17.46 -3.64 11.74
N PRO A 146 16.72 -3.78 10.62
CA PRO A 146 15.34 -4.17 10.68
C PRO A 146 15.24 -5.67 11.00
N GLU A 147 14.41 -6.01 11.96
CA GLU A 147 14.13 -7.40 12.32
C GLU A 147 13.03 -8.00 11.44
N PHE A 148 12.04 -7.20 11.11
CA PHE A 148 10.84 -7.63 10.41
C PHE A 148 10.61 -6.90 9.09
N GLU A 149 9.97 -7.62 8.17
CA GLU A 149 9.36 -7.13 6.95
C GLU A 149 7.86 -6.90 7.20
N TYR A 150 7.32 -5.75 6.77
CA TYR A 150 5.95 -5.30 7.09
C TYR A 150 5.04 -5.19 5.85
N MET A 151 5.47 -5.66 4.69
CA MET A 151 4.70 -5.52 3.43
C MET A 151 3.91 -6.79 3.06
N ARG A 152 3.85 -7.80 3.94
CA ARG A 152 3.25 -9.10 3.60
C ARG A 152 1.73 -9.08 3.65
N ARG A 153 1.16 -9.26 2.47
CA ARG A 153 -0.10 -9.95 2.12
C ARG A 153 -1.44 -9.38 2.58
N HIS A 154 -1.54 -8.25 3.23
CA HIS A 154 -2.81 -7.65 3.57
C HIS A 154 -2.93 -6.23 3.05
N SER A 155 -4.18 -5.82 2.84
CA SER A 155 -4.52 -4.41 2.79
C SER A 155 -4.16 -3.82 4.14
N GLN A 156 -3.14 -2.98 4.20
CA GLN A 156 -2.71 -2.35 5.44
C GLN A 156 -3.75 -1.32 5.85
N MET A 157 -4.36 -1.52 7.02
CA MET A 157 -5.20 -0.51 7.67
C MET A 157 -4.33 0.37 8.56
N ILE A 158 -4.35 1.66 8.31
CA ILE A 158 -3.46 2.63 8.97
C ILE A 158 -4.31 3.74 9.58
N PRO A 159 -4.14 4.05 10.89
CA PRO A 159 -4.77 5.22 11.48
C PRO A 159 -4.31 6.50 10.79
N ARG A 160 -5.24 7.41 10.46
CA ARG A 160 -4.92 8.63 9.71
C ARG A 160 -3.84 9.50 10.37
N TRP A 161 -3.79 9.56 11.69
CA TRP A 161 -2.77 10.32 12.42
C TRP A 161 -1.34 9.80 12.19
N ALA A 162 -1.19 8.50 11.88
CA ALA A 162 0.12 7.85 11.73
C ALA A 162 0.96 8.45 10.60
N TYR A 163 0.30 8.89 9.51
CA TYR A 163 1.00 9.49 8.37
C TYR A 163 1.71 10.79 8.72
N GLN A 164 1.04 11.68 9.46
CA GLN A 164 1.68 12.93 9.88
C GLN A 164 2.79 12.68 10.88
N CYS A 165 2.59 11.78 11.85
CA CYS A 165 3.63 11.40 12.81
C CYS A 165 4.85 10.82 12.09
N PHE A 166 4.64 9.96 11.11
CA PHE A 166 5.70 9.38 10.29
C PHE A 166 6.47 10.47 9.51
N ARG A 167 5.77 11.39 8.84
CA ARG A 167 6.43 12.47 8.09
C ARG A 167 7.21 13.42 9.02
N ASN A 168 6.72 13.69 10.23
CA ASN A 168 7.46 14.46 11.24
C ASN A 168 8.73 13.71 11.67
N TYR A 169 8.64 12.41 11.93
CA TYR A 169 9.80 11.57 12.25
C TYR A 169 10.87 11.62 11.15
N VAL A 170 10.44 11.55 9.86
CA VAL A 170 11.39 11.69 8.74
C VAL A 170 12.05 13.06 8.73
N PHE A 171 11.28 14.13 8.96
CA PHE A 171 11.81 15.48 8.99
C PHE A 171 12.82 15.67 10.14
N GLU A 172 12.49 15.22 11.34
CA GLU A 172 13.38 15.33 12.51
C GLU A 172 14.70 14.56 12.30
N ARG A 173 14.63 13.41 11.62
CA ARG A 173 15.79 12.56 11.41
C ARG A 173 16.69 12.99 10.26
N HIS A 174 16.09 13.44 9.16
CA HIS A 174 16.81 13.69 7.90
C HIS A 174 16.86 15.16 7.50
N ASN A 175 16.16 16.04 8.23
CA ASN A 175 15.98 17.46 7.90
C ASN A 175 15.45 17.68 6.47
N LEU A 176 14.61 16.77 6.00
CA LEU A 176 13.96 16.77 4.69
C LEU A 176 12.50 16.37 4.85
N SER A 177 11.62 16.90 3.99
CA SER A 177 10.27 16.32 3.88
C SER A 177 10.38 14.86 3.41
N PHE A 178 9.39 14.02 3.76
CA PHE A 178 9.36 12.62 3.27
C PHE A 178 9.47 12.56 1.75
N GLU A 179 8.78 13.45 1.05
CA GLU A 179 8.81 13.55 -0.42
C GLU A 179 10.23 13.83 -0.95
N SER A 180 10.88 14.86 -0.41
CA SER A 180 12.25 15.21 -0.81
C SER A 180 13.24 14.10 -0.47
N TRP A 181 13.08 13.48 0.70
CA TRP A 181 13.91 12.36 1.12
C TRP A 181 13.69 11.14 0.20
N ALA A 182 12.45 10.78 -0.12
CA ALA A 182 12.12 9.65 -0.96
C ALA A 182 12.64 9.81 -2.40
N LEU A 183 12.52 11.01 -2.97
CA LEU A 183 13.02 11.32 -4.31
C LEU A 183 14.55 11.28 -4.43
N ALA A 184 15.26 11.47 -3.32
CA ALA A 184 16.71 11.37 -3.27
C ALA A 184 17.23 9.93 -3.15
N GLN A 185 16.34 8.94 -2.92
CA GLN A 185 16.75 7.55 -2.78
C GLN A 185 17.00 6.88 -4.13
N LYS A 186 17.82 5.81 -4.11
CA LYS A 186 17.99 4.92 -5.26
C LYS A 186 16.66 4.24 -5.61
N PHE A 187 16.55 3.77 -6.84
CA PHE A 187 15.42 2.91 -7.24
C PHE A 187 15.23 1.75 -6.25
N ARG A 188 13.99 1.52 -5.80
CA ARG A 188 13.62 0.57 -4.73
C ARG A 188 14.22 0.87 -3.35
N GLY A 189 14.83 2.04 -3.17
CA GLY A 189 15.31 2.49 -1.86
C GLY A 189 14.21 3.05 -0.94
N VAL A 190 12.94 3.07 -1.41
CA VAL A 190 11.78 3.43 -0.61
C VAL A 190 10.82 2.26 -0.61
N THR A 191 10.41 1.83 0.58
CA THR A 191 9.44 0.75 0.80
C THR A 191 8.46 1.22 1.86
N GLU A 192 7.37 1.85 1.42
CA GLU A 192 6.47 2.65 2.26
C GLU A 192 6.00 1.94 3.52
N PHE A 193 5.49 0.72 3.36
CA PHE A 193 4.93 -0.01 4.49
C PHE A 193 6.01 -0.63 5.39
N ASN A 194 7.19 -0.91 4.88
CA ASN A 194 8.31 -1.32 5.72
C ASN A 194 8.77 -0.18 6.62
N PHE A 195 8.90 1.04 6.09
CA PHE A 195 9.31 2.20 6.87
C PHE A 195 8.26 2.60 7.89
N LEU A 196 6.99 2.69 7.44
CA LEU A 196 5.88 3.03 8.34
C LEU A 196 5.65 1.93 9.38
N GLY A 197 5.71 0.65 8.99
CA GLY A 197 5.58 -0.48 9.89
C GLY A 197 6.66 -0.51 10.96
N GLN A 198 7.94 -0.34 10.58
CA GLN A 198 9.05 -0.25 11.53
C GLN A 198 8.88 0.95 12.49
N PHE A 199 8.49 2.11 11.98
CA PHE A 199 8.21 3.30 12.78
C PHE A 199 7.10 3.05 13.78
N LEU A 200 5.95 2.54 13.34
CA LEU A 200 4.80 2.29 14.20
C LEU A 200 5.07 1.18 15.23
N HIS A 201 5.79 0.14 14.84
CA HIS A 201 6.16 -0.95 15.75
C HIS A 201 7.05 -0.47 16.90
N ARG A 202 7.92 0.49 16.63
CA ARG A 202 8.84 1.04 17.64
C ARG A 202 8.22 2.14 18.49
N GLU A 203 7.57 3.10 17.85
CA GLU A 203 7.12 4.32 18.53
C GLU A 203 5.68 4.19 19.08
N PHE A 204 4.85 3.33 18.45
CA PHE A 204 3.43 3.20 18.75
C PHE A 204 2.94 1.73 18.84
N PRO A 205 3.67 0.81 19.50
CA PRO A 205 3.35 -0.63 19.49
C PRO A 205 1.97 -0.95 20.08
N ASN A 206 1.44 -0.08 20.94
CA ASN A 206 0.14 -0.28 21.60
C ASN A 206 -1.06 0.10 20.72
N PHE A 207 -0.87 0.77 19.58
CA PHE A 207 -1.94 1.24 18.71
C PHE A 207 -2.22 0.31 17.53
N ILE A 208 -1.32 -0.60 17.25
CA ILE A 208 -1.39 -1.57 16.15
C ILE A 208 -1.26 -2.98 16.75
N HIS A 209 -2.01 -3.93 16.23
CA HIS A 209 -1.81 -5.35 16.53
C HIS A 209 -0.82 -5.93 15.52
N PHE A 210 0.44 -5.98 15.90
CA PHE A 210 1.48 -6.61 15.09
C PHE A 210 1.43 -8.13 15.26
N HIS A 211 1.16 -8.83 14.17
CA HIS A 211 1.10 -10.29 14.14
C HIS A 211 2.34 -10.87 13.43
N ASP A 212 3.15 -11.61 14.17
CA ASP A 212 4.30 -12.33 13.62
C ASP A 212 3.81 -13.57 12.85
N THR A 213 4.10 -13.60 11.55
CA THR A 213 3.65 -14.66 10.65
C THR A 213 4.27 -16.04 10.93
N THR A 214 5.27 -16.15 11.80
CA THR A 214 5.79 -17.44 12.28
C THR A 214 4.77 -18.21 13.11
N TYR A 215 3.80 -17.51 13.71
CA TYR A 215 2.67 -18.11 14.45
C TYR A 215 1.47 -18.44 13.55
N GLY A 216 1.64 -18.36 12.25
CA GLY A 216 0.60 -18.60 11.24
C GLY A 216 0.24 -17.35 10.48
N ILE A 217 -0.30 -17.52 9.29
CA ILE A 217 -0.79 -16.41 8.45
C ILE A 217 -2.30 -16.45 8.45
N PRO A 218 -2.99 -15.38 8.88
CA PRO A 218 -4.44 -15.31 8.80
C PRO A 218 -4.95 -15.52 7.36
N ASP A 219 -6.17 -16.05 7.23
CA ASP A 219 -6.79 -16.26 5.93
C ASP A 219 -6.85 -14.98 5.12
N SER A 220 -6.33 -15.02 3.91
CA SER A 220 -6.36 -13.88 3.01
C SER A 220 -7.76 -13.69 2.43
N TYR A 221 -8.22 -12.45 2.44
CA TYR A 221 -9.41 -11.98 1.71
C TYR A 221 -9.03 -11.26 0.41
N VAL A 222 -7.74 -11.22 0.08
CA VAL A 222 -7.19 -10.56 -1.10
C VAL A 222 -6.44 -11.57 -1.96
N MET A 223 -6.74 -11.59 -3.25
CA MET A 223 -5.90 -12.16 -4.27
C MET A 223 -5.12 -11.02 -4.93
N GLN A 224 -3.79 -11.09 -4.89
CA GLN A 224 -2.91 -10.20 -5.62
C GLN A 224 -2.29 -10.91 -6.81
N SER A 225 -2.28 -10.23 -7.96
CA SER A 225 -1.58 -10.67 -9.16
C SER A 225 -0.73 -9.51 -9.66
N TRP A 226 0.58 -9.74 -9.78
CA TRP A 226 1.51 -8.67 -10.14
C TRP A 226 1.18 -8.05 -11.51
N SER A 227 0.93 -6.74 -11.53
CA SER A 227 0.46 -6.05 -12.74
C SER A 227 1.47 -6.01 -13.89
N TRP A 228 2.77 -6.20 -13.61
CA TRP A 228 3.82 -6.17 -14.64
C TRP A 228 3.76 -7.32 -15.64
N ASP A 229 3.17 -8.46 -15.28
CA ASP A 229 3.01 -9.62 -16.17
C ASP A 229 1.76 -9.49 -17.07
N GLY A 230 0.94 -8.46 -16.85
CA GLY A 230 -0.32 -8.25 -17.54
C GLY A 230 -1.44 -9.21 -17.08
N ILE A 231 -2.63 -9.03 -17.65
CA ILE A 231 -3.79 -9.90 -17.37
C ILE A 231 -3.78 -11.05 -18.38
N THR A 232 -3.27 -12.22 -17.96
CA THR A 232 -3.36 -13.43 -18.78
C THR A 232 -4.79 -13.98 -18.82
N PRO A 233 -5.14 -14.84 -19.81
CA PRO A 233 -6.43 -15.50 -19.84
C PRO A 233 -6.75 -16.24 -18.52
N GLU A 234 -5.80 -16.97 -17.95
CA GLU A 234 -5.96 -17.74 -16.73
C GLU A 234 -6.23 -16.83 -15.52
N ILE A 235 -5.54 -15.71 -15.43
CA ILE A 235 -5.78 -14.71 -14.37
C ILE A 235 -7.15 -14.09 -14.55
N ARG A 236 -7.53 -13.74 -15.78
CA ARG A 236 -8.85 -13.20 -16.11
C ARG A 236 -9.97 -14.16 -15.68
N ASP A 237 -9.90 -15.41 -16.10
CA ASP A 237 -10.89 -16.43 -15.77
C ASP A 237 -11.04 -16.61 -14.26
N LYS A 238 -9.90 -16.57 -13.53
CA LYS A 238 -9.90 -16.64 -12.08
C LYS A 238 -10.60 -15.43 -11.44
N MET A 239 -10.32 -14.21 -11.94
CA MET A 239 -10.94 -12.98 -11.46
C MET A 239 -12.45 -12.98 -11.74
N GLU A 240 -12.86 -13.37 -12.96
CA GLU A 240 -14.27 -13.44 -13.37
C GLU A 240 -15.02 -14.47 -12.53
N LYS A 241 -14.42 -15.63 -12.25
CA LYS A 241 -15.02 -16.63 -11.36
C LYS A 241 -15.22 -16.13 -9.93
N ILE A 242 -14.31 -15.33 -9.39
CA ILE A 242 -14.46 -14.71 -8.06
C ILE A 242 -15.60 -13.66 -8.09
N LEU A 243 -15.75 -12.95 -9.21
CA LEU A 243 -16.72 -11.87 -9.35
C LEU A 243 -18.10 -12.34 -9.82
N ALA A 244 -18.24 -13.56 -10.34
CA ALA A 244 -19.53 -14.16 -10.65
C ALA A 244 -20.34 -14.44 -9.36
#